data_cabd5e83296a309aa2a6ca11cec783ed
#
_entry.id   cabd5e83296a309aa2a6ca11cec783ed
#
_cell.length_a   1.000
_cell.length_b   1.000
_cell.length_c   1.000
_cell.angle_alpha   90.00
_cell.angle_beta   90.00
_cell.angle_gamma   90.00
#
_symmetry.space_group_name_H-M   'P 1'
#
loop_
_entity.id
_entity.type
_entity.pdbx_description
1 polymer ?
#
loop_
_entity_poly.entity_id
_entity_poly.type
_entity_poly.pdbx_seq_one_letter_code
_entity_poly.pdbx_strand_id
1 'polypeptide(L)'
;YECYHCPGIHPELCRIMPLYREGLQSYTDSRTGAPHGDASDSRARVGPGFATWTLDGQSKLPLIDGPSEADRALGVVFASFTASFFIVMHPDYVRTVRLSPRGPEQVELTVDWLLPPGVAERHAGELEKMVELGRMVVAQDGRVCELNQQGLRSRRHRQGVLMPQEEPLHEFHEWLHRRLVAA
;
A
#
# COMPACT_ATOMS: atom_id res chain seq x y z
N TYR A 1 7.09 -1.53 0.84
CA TYR A 1 6.03 -0.76 1.47
C TYR A 1 6.58 -0.08 2.71
N GLU A 2 6.62 1.19 2.67
CA GLU A 2 7.14 2.00 3.75
C GLU A 2 6.03 2.98 4.17
N CYS A 3 5.75 3.08 5.45
CA CYS A 3 4.67 3.89 6.02
C CYS A 3 5.20 5.06 6.86
N TYR A 4 6.47 5.40 6.75
CA TYR A 4 7.09 6.47 7.52
C TYR A 4 6.44 7.85 7.29
N HIS A 5 5.97 8.11 6.07
CA HIS A 5 5.29 9.36 5.70
C HIS A 5 3.80 9.40 6.09
N CYS A 6 3.17 8.25 6.35
CA CYS A 6 1.72 8.16 6.56
C CYS A 6 1.18 9.13 7.62
N PRO A 7 1.81 9.33 8.79
CA PRO A 7 1.29 10.24 9.80
C PRO A 7 1.13 11.70 9.33
N GLY A 8 2.00 12.13 8.42
CA GLY A 8 1.99 13.49 7.90
C GLY A 8 1.17 13.70 6.62
N ILE A 9 0.92 12.62 5.88
CA ILE A 9 0.34 12.70 4.54
C ILE A 9 -1.08 12.11 4.48
N HIS A 10 -1.37 11.07 5.28
CA HIS A 10 -2.61 10.31 5.22
C HIS A 10 -3.37 10.29 6.58
N PRO A 11 -3.84 11.42 7.09
CA PRO A 11 -4.55 11.44 8.38
C PRO A 11 -5.82 10.58 8.37
N GLU A 12 -6.50 10.47 7.23
CA GLU A 12 -7.69 9.62 7.04
C GLU A 12 -7.35 8.14 7.14
N LEU A 13 -6.27 7.71 6.49
CA LEU A 13 -5.78 6.34 6.57
C LEU A 13 -5.32 6.01 7.99
N CYS A 14 -4.58 6.90 8.64
CA CYS A 14 -4.10 6.72 10.00
C CYS A 14 -5.23 6.62 11.04
N ARG A 15 -6.43 7.10 10.71
CA ARG A 15 -7.61 6.90 11.55
C ARG A 15 -8.10 5.45 11.50
N ILE A 16 -8.12 4.86 10.30
CA ILE A 16 -8.55 3.47 10.07
C ILE A 16 -7.45 2.48 10.48
N MET A 17 -6.20 2.86 10.27
CA MET A 17 -5.01 2.06 10.53
C MET A 17 -4.13 2.78 11.56
N PRO A 18 -4.45 2.71 12.87
CA PRO A 18 -3.70 3.42 13.93
C PRO A 18 -2.21 3.07 13.95
N LEU A 19 -1.88 1.86 13.52
CA LEU A 19 -0.53 1.37 13.34
C LEU A 19 0.37 2.33 12.53
N TYR A 20 -0.18 2.95 11.50
CA TYR A 20 0.57 3.88 10.66
C TYR A 20 0.92 5.20 11.35
N ARG A 21 0.27 5.52 12.49
CA ARG A 21 0.66 6.65 13.35
C ARG A 21 1.90 6.37 14.17
N GLU A 22 2.10 5.12 14.53
CA GLU A 22 3.19 4.67 15.41
C GLU A 22 4.48 4.43 14.62
N GLY A 23 4.40 4.54 13.29
CA GLY A 23 5.51 4.22 12.39
C GLY A 23 5.67 2.72 12.17
N LEU A 24 6.73 2.35 11.50
CA LEU A 24 6.98 0.99 11.03
C LEU A 24 7.33 -0.04 12.10
N GLN A 25 7.57 0.34 13.34
CA GLN A 25 8.04 -0.63 14.34
C GLN A 25 7.08 -1.80 14.50
N SER A 26 5.78 -1.52 14.50
CA SER A 26 4.76 -2.57 14.55
C SER A 26 4.49 -3.23 13.19
N TYR A 27 4.94 -2.63 12.09
CA TYR A 27 4.85 -3.21 10.75
C TYR A 27 5.93 -4.28 10.53
N THR A 28 7.13 -4.07 11.06
CA THR A 28 8.19 -5.09 11.06
C THR A 28 7.83 -6.27 11.96
N ASP A 29 7.16 -6.04 13.08
CA ASP A 29 6.69 -7.10 13.98
C ASP A 29 5.54 -7.94 13.37
N SER A 30 4.84 -7.43 12.36
CA SER A 30 3.78 -8.15 11.63
C SER A 30 4.27 -8.88 10.38
N ARG A 31 5.53 -8.73 10.00
CA ARG A 31 6.14 -9.49 8.89
C ARG A 31 6.20 -10.97 9.26
N THR A 32 5.29 -11.72 8.70
CA THR A 32 5.32 -13.18 8.76
C THR A 32 6.06 -13.69 7.53
N GLY A 33 7.35 -13.86 7.63
CA GLY A 33 8.12 -14.53 6.58
C GLY A 33 9.38 -13.77 6.16
N ALA A 34 10.41 -14.53 5.82
CA ALA A 34 11.56 -14.02 5.12
C ALA A 34 11.15 -13.63 3.69
N PRO A 35 11.75 -12.61 3.07
CA PRO A 35 11.48 -12.29 1.69
C PRO A 35 11.75 -13.52 0.81
N HIS A 36 10.75 -13.93 0.04
CA HIS A 36 10.88 -15.01 -0.92
C HIS A 36 11.27 -14.41 -2.29
N GLY A 37 12.55 -14.24 -2.52
CA GLY A 37 13.03 -13.70 -3.78
C GLY A 37 12.54 -12.26 -4.02
N ASP A 38 11.79 -12.07 -5.10
CA ASP A 38 11.28 -10.74 -5.52
C ASP A 38 9.89 -10.40 -4.91
N ALA A 39 9.43 -11.13 -3.89
CA ALA A 39 8.13 -10.93 -3.25
C ALA A 39 8.26 -10.83 -1.72
N SER A 40 7.41 -10.03 -1.12
CA SER A 40 7.27 -9.92 0.34
C SER A 40 5.80 -9.76 0.73
N ASP A 41 5.43 -10.23 1.91
CA ASP A 41 4.10 -10.01 2.49
C ASP A 41 4.18 -9.37 3.88
N SER A 42 3.11 -8.70 4.25
CA SER A 42 2.94 -8.12 5.57
C SER A 42 1.46 -7.98 5.91
N ARG A 43 1.15 -7.86 7.20
CA ARG A 43 -0.22 -7.77 7.70
C ARG A 43 -0.38 -6.58 8.62
N ALA A 44 -1.54 -5.93 8.56
CA ALA A 44 -1.86 -4.82 9.43
C ALA A 44 -3.34 -4.82 9.81
N ARG A 45 -3.62 -4.71 11.11
CA ARG A 45 -4.99 -4.69 11.62
C ARG A 45 -5.60 -3.31 11.46
N VAL A 46 -6.87 -3.29 11.09
CA VAL A 46 -7.68 -2.07 11.22
C VAL A 46 -7.92 -1.75 12.69
N GLY A 47 -8.16 -0.48 12.98
CA GLY A 47 -8.44 -0.03 14.34
C GLY A 47 -9.75 -0.57 14.89
N PRO A 48 -9.96 -0.49 16.21
CA PRO A 48 -11.20 -0.93 16.85
C PRO A 48 -12.43 -0.25 16.22
N GLY A 49 -13.46 -1.06 15.93
CA GLY A 49 -14.70 -0.59 15.33
C GLY A 49 -14.65 -0.38 13.80
N PHE A 50 -13.51 -0.61 13.16
CA PHE A 50 -13.37 -0.59 11.71
C PHE A 50 -13.31 -2.01 11.14
N ALA A 51 -13.85 -2.19 9.92
CA ALA A 51 -13.89 -3.47 9.24
C ALA A 51 -13.02 -3.50 7.97
N THR A 52 -12.92 -2.37 7.26
CA THR A 52 -12.23 -2.28 5.97
C THR A 52 -11.72 -0.85 5.70
N TRP A 53 -11.05 -0.66 4.56
CA TRP A 53 -10.53 0.66 4.14
C TRP A 53 -11.60 1.47 3.38
N THR A 54 -12.51 2.06 4.13
CA THR A 54 -13.43 3.12 3.67
C THR A 54 -13.28 4.33 4.60
N LEU A 55 -13.77 5.49 4.22
CA LEU A 55 -13.64 6.69 5.06
C LEU A 55 -14.26 6.53 6.46
N ASP A 56 -15.32 5.77 6.59
CA ASP A 56 -15.94 5.46 7.89
C ASP A 56 -15.53 4.09 8.46
N GLY A 57 -14.70 3.35 7.75
CA GLY A 57 -14.23 2.02 8.13
C GLY A 57 -15.28 0.93 8.04
N GLN A 58 -16.42 1.18 7.37
CA GLN A 58 -17.54 0.25 7.26
C GLN A 58 -17.78 -0.15 5.81
N SER A 59 -18.28 -1.38 5.61
CA SER A 59 -18.68 -1.89 4.30
C SER A 59 -20.02 -2.62 4.38
N LYS A 60 -20.79 -2.52 3.29
CA LYS A 60 -21.96 -3.35 3.05
C LYS A 60 -21.72 -4.40 1.97
N LEU A 61 -20.49 -4.49 1.47
CA LEU A 61 -20.10 -5.54 0.55
C LEU A 61 -20.01 -6.87 1.28
N PRO A 62 -20.34 -8.00 0.61
CA PRO A 62 -20.14 -9.32 1.18
C PRO A 62 -18.65 -9.57 1.42
N LEU A 63 -18.34 -10.30 2.47
CA LEU A 63 -16.98 -10.77 2.71
C LEU A 63 -16.55 -11.73 1.60
N ILE A 64 -15.27 -11.71 1.25
CA ILE A 64 -14.69 -12.66 0.32
C ILE A 64 -14.74 -14.06 0.93
N ASP A 65 -15.21 -15.04 0.15
CA ASP A 65 -15.25 -16.46 0.56
C ASP A 65 -13.83 -17.04 0.61
N GLY A 66 -13.63 -18.00 1.50
CA GLY A 66 -12.37 -18.75 1.64
C GLY A 66 -11.59 -18.44 2.90
N PRO A 67 -11.22 -17.17 3.21
CA PRO A 67 -10.54 -16.85 4.47
C PRO A 67 -11.39 -17.21 5.69
N SER A 68 -10.79 -17.86 6.67
CA SER A 68 -11.42 -18.14 7.97
C SER A 68 -11.59 -16.85 8.80
N GLU A 69 -12.37 -16.91 9.86
CA GLU A 69 -12.47 -15.79 10.81
C GLU A 69 -11.11 -15.43 11.43
N ALA A 70 -10.30 -16.45 11.71
CA ALA A 70 -8.94 -16.27 12.20
C ALA A 70 -8.04 -15.55 11.19
N ASP A 71 -8.16 -15.87 9.89
CA ASP A 71 -7.41 -15.15 8.83
C ASP A 71 -7.85 -13.69 8.74
N ARG A 72 -9.15 -13.43 8.78
CA ARG A 72 -9.69 -12.05 8.76
C ARG A 72 -9.26 -11.25 9.98
N ALA A 73 -9.16 -11.88 11.15
CA ALA A 73 -8.69 -11.24 12.38
C ALA A 73 -7.23 -10.80 12.31
N LEU A 74 -6.43 -11.36 11.40
CA LEU A 74 -5.07 -10.92 11.13
C LEU A 74 -5.01 -9.55 10.41
N GLY A 75 -6.14 -9.09 9.86
CA GLY A 75 -6.27 -7.78 9.23
C GLY A 75 -5.99 -7.78 7.74
N VAL A 76 -5.66 -6.60 7.22
CA VAL A 76 -5.33 -6.39 5.81
C VAL A 76 -3.97 -7.03 5.49
N VAL A 77 -3.89 -7.72 4.37
CA VAL A 77 -2.66 -8.39 3.91
C VAL A 77 -2.08 -7.64 2.73
N PHE A 78 -0.79 -7.35 2.81
CA PHE A 78 -0.02 -6.75 1.72
C PHE A 78 0.92 -7.79 1.15
N ALA A 79 0.94 -7.95 -0.16
CA ALA A 79 1.91 -8.75 -0.89
C ALA A 79 2.57 -7.87 -1.96
N SER A 80 3.88 -7.73 -1.89
CA SER A 80 4.66 -6.88 -2.81
C SER A 80 5.53 -7.74 -3.71
N PHE A 81 5.54 -7.40 -4.98
CA PHE A 81 6.36 -8.03 -6.01
C PHE A 81 7.26 -6.95 -6.61
N THR A 82 8.52 -7.08 -6.32
CA THR A 82 9.53 -6.12 -6.77
C THR A 82 9.64 -6.12 -8.30
N ALA A 83 9.58 -5.02 -8.97
CA ALA A 83 9.70 -3.64 -8.53
C ALA A 83 8.40 -2.83 -8.68
N SER A 84 7.32 -3.39 -9.20
CA SER A 84 6.26 -2.57 -9.82
C SER A 84 4.83 -3.03 -9.55
N PHE A 85 4.64 -4.04 -8.70
CA PHE A 85 3.31 -4.59 -8.46
C PHE A 85 3.12 -4.95 -6.99
N PHE A 86 1.95 -4.62 -6.45
CA PHE A 86 1.55 -5.08 -5.13
C PHE A 86 0.04 -5.31 -5.03
N ILE A 87 -0.34 -6.15 -4.10
CA ILE A 87 -1.71 -6.54 -3.81
C ILE A 87 -2.01 -6.16 -2.36
N VAL A 88 -3.18 -5.60 -2.14
CA VAL A 88 -3.72 -5.34 -0.81
C VAL A 88 -5.04 -6.09 -0.69
N MET A 89 -5.07 -7.08 0.18
CA MET A 89 -6.26 -7.90 0.41
C MET A 89 -7.01 -7.38 1.63
N HIS A 90 -8.25 -6.96 1.40
CA HIS A 90 -9.22 -6.55 2.41
C HIS A 90 -10.23 -7.68 2.63
N PRO A 91 -11.03 -7.66 3.70
CA PRO A 91 -12.02 -8.70 3.95
C PRO A 91 -13.11 -8.82 2.87
N ASP A 92 -13.38 -7.74 2.15
CA ASP A 92 -14.52 -7.55 1.24
C ASP A 92 -14.13 -7.26 -0.22
N TYR A 93 -12.86 -6.91 -0.49
CA TYR A 93 -12.32 -6.71 -1.83
C TYR A 93 -10.81 -6.92 -1.87
N VAL A 94 -10.25 -7.02 -3.07
CA VAL A 94 -8.79 -7.00 -3.28
C VAL A 94 -8.44 -5.79 -4.12
N ARG A 95 -7.39 -5.08 -3.75
CA ARG A 95 -6.83 -3.99 -4.53
C ARG A 95 -5.49 -4.40 -5.09
N THR A 96 -5.29 -4.21 -6.39
CA THR A 96 -3.98 -4.34 -7.03
C THR A 96 -3.46 -2.97 -7.42
N VAL A 97 -2.15 -2.80 -7.33
CA VAL A 97 -1.47 -1.57 -7.75
C VAL A 97 -0.30 -1.93 -8.62
N ARG A 98 -0.24 -1.33 -9.79
CA ARG A 98 0.83 -1.50 -10.77
C ARG A 98 1.45 -0.16 -11.11
N LEU A 99 2.78 -0.12 -11.07
CA LEU A 99 3.59 1.02 -11.46
C LEU A 99 4.22 0.70 -12.83
N SER A 100 3.94 1.52 -13.83
CA SER A 100 4.43 1.33 -15.20
C SER A 100 5.30 2.54 -15.57
N PRO A 101 6.63 2.37 -15.75
CA PRO A 101 7.49 3.45 -16.21
C PRO A 101 7.03 3.97 -17.58
N ARG A 102 6.93 5.30 -17.72
CA ARG A 102 6.59 6.00 -18.97
C ARG A 102 7.71 6.89 -19.46
N GLY A 103 8.88 6.78 -18.85
CA GLY A 103 10.08 7.51 -19.15
C GLY A 103 10.95 7.68 -17.89
N PRO A 104 12.06 8.39 -17.99
CA PRO A 104 13.01 8.51 -16.87
C PRO A 104 12.45 9.31 -15.67
N GLU A 105 11.38 10.05 -15.87
CA GLU A 105 10.82 10.95 -14.85
C GLU A 105 9.31 10.78 -14.66
N GLN A 106 8.73 9.79 -15.30
CA GLN A 106 7.28 9.54 -15.25
C GLN A 106 6.98 8.08 -14.98
N VAL A 107 6.04 7.86 -14.09
CA VAL A 107 5.43 6.57 -13.83
C VAL A 107 3.91 6.70 -13.90
N GLU A 108 3.28 5.73 -14.54
CA GLU A 108 1.82 5.56 -14.49
C GLU A 108 1.49 4.58 -13.38
N LEU A 109 0.59 4.98 -12.50
CA LEU A 109 0.06 4.13 -11.44
C LEU A 109 -1.35 3.71 -11.80
N THR A 110 -1.57 2.40 -11.93
CA THR A 110 -2.89 1.81 -12.17
C THR A 110 -3.34 1.10 -10.90
N VAL A 111 -4.57 1.38 -10.48
CA VAL A 111 -5.19 0.73 -9.33
C VAL A 111 -6.48 0.05 -9.77
N ASP A 112 -6.59 -1.24 -9.50
CA ASP A 112 -7.79 -2.02 -9.76
C ASP A 112 -8.39 -2.51 -8.43
N TRP A 113 -9.71 -2.46 -8.32
CA TRP A 113 -10.47 -3.04 -7.22
C TRP A 113 -11.19 -4.28 -7.73
N LEU A 114 -10.83 -5.42 -7.19
CA LEU A 114 -11.35 -6.73 -7.58
C LEU A 114 -12.40 -7.19 -6.57
N LEU A 115 -13.54 -7.58 -7.09
CA LEU A 115 -14.67 -8.10 -6.32
C LEU A 115 -15.03 -9.50 -6.81
N PRO A 116 -15.63 -10.34 -5.97
CA PRO A 116 -16.20 -11.60 -6.43
C PRO A 116 -17.23 -11.38 -7.55
N PRO A 117 -17.42 -12.37 -8.44
CA PRO A 117 -18.34 -12.23 -9.59
C PRO A 117 -19.75 -11.79 -9.17
N GLY A 118 -20.29 -10.80 -9.87
CA GLY A 118 -21.63 -10.27 -9.68
C GLY A 118 -21.81 -9.39 -8.42
N VAL A 119 -20.75 -9.16 -7.63
CA VAL A 119 -20.84 -8.27 -6.45
C VAL A 119 -20.96 -6.82 -6.88
N ALA A 120 -20.18 -6.41 -7.89
CA ALA A 120 -20.21 -5.04 -8.37
C ALA A 120 -21.60 -4.62 -8.86
N GLU A 121 -22.27 -5.49 -9.61
CA GLU A 121 -23.62 -5.23 -10.12
C GLU A 121 -24.67 -5.16 -9.01
N ARG A 122 -24.61 -6.10 -8.06
CA ARG A 122 -25.57 -6.16 -6.95
C ARG A 122 -25.41 -5.05 -5.92
N HIS A 123 -24.20 -4.51 -5.81
CA HIS A 123 -23.82 -3.49 -4.82
C HIS A 123 -23.31 -2.20 -5.46
N ALA A 124 -23.78 -1.86 -6.66
CA ALA A 124 -23.30 -0.70 -7.41
C ALA A 124 -23.30 0.62 -6.60
N GLY A 125 -24.27 0.79 -5.70
CA GLY A 125 -24.36 1.97 -4.83
C GLY A 125 -23.28 2.07 -3.75
N GLU A 126 -22.54 1.00 -3.48
CA GLU A 126 -21.46 0.97 -2.47
C GLU A 126 -20.07 1.15 -3.09
N LEU A 127 -19.93 1.05 -4.42
CA LEU A 127 -18.62 1.05 -5.09
C LEU A 127 -17.85 2.34 -4.88
N GLU A 128 -18.52 3.49 -4.98
CA GLU A 128 -17.87 4.78 -4.79
C GLU A 128 -17.30 4.91 -3.38
N LYS A 129 -18.06 4.53 -2.36
CA LYS A 129 -17.61 4.49 -0.97
C LYS A 129 -16.40 3.57 -0.78
N MET A 130 -16.40 2.41 -1.43
CA MET A 130 -15.31 1.42 -1.36
C MET A 130 -14.00 2.01 -1.90
N VAL A 131 -14.03 2.74 -3.02
CA VAL A 131 -12.82 3.22 -3.69
C VAL A 131 -12.33 4.57 -3.16
N GLU A 132 -13.17 5.35 -2.49
CA GLU A 132 -12.93 6.75 -2.14
C GLU A 132 -11.66 6.93 -1.31
N LEU A 133 -11.49 6.20 -0.22
CA LEU A 133 -10.29 6.29 0.63
C LEU A 133 -9.03 5.90 -0.16
N GLY A 134 -9.09 4.84 -0.94
CA GLY A 134 -7.95 4.40 -1.76
C GLY A 134 -7.55 5.44 -2.81
N ARG A 135 -8.51 6.06 -3.48
CA ARG A 135 -8.26 7.17 -4.41
C ARG A 135 -7.61 8.37 -3.73
N MET A 136 -8.12 8.74 -2.54
CA MET A 136 -7.59 9.86 -1.77
C MET A 136 -6.14 9.62 -1.39
N VAL A 137 -5.81 8.45 -0.83
CA VAL A 137 -4.44 8.09 -0.43
C VAL A 137 -3.50 8.11 -1.64
N VAL A 138 -3.89 7.50 -2.75
CA VAL A 138 -3.09 7.50 -3.99
C VAL A 138 -2.85 8.91 -4.54
N ALA A 139 -3.85 9.79 -4.47
CA ALA A 139 -3.70 11.18 -4.91
C ALA A 139 -2.74 11.97 -3.99
N GLN A 140 -2.80 11.74 -2.68
CA GLN A 140 -1.88 12.34 -1.71
C GLN A 140 -0.44 11.87 -1.97
N ASP A 141 -0.21 10.57 -2.16
CA ASP A 141 1.09 9.99 -2.52
C ASP A 141 1.62 10.56 -3.84
N GLY A 142 0.78 10.60 -4.86
CA GLY A 142 1.15 11.18 -6.17
C GLY A 142 1.66 12.60 -6.04
N ARG A 143 0.97 13.43 -5.27
CA ARG A 143 1.38 14.82 -5.02
C ARG A 143 2.74 14.92 -4.33
N VAL A 144 2.99 14.08 -3.35
CA VAL A 144 4.29 14.05 -2.63
C VAL A 144 5.40 13.58 -3.55
N CYS A 145 5.16 12.55 -4.36
CA CYS A 145 6.12 12.05 -5.34
C CYS A 145 6.49 13.12 -6.36
N GLU A 146 5.52 13.89 -6.88
CA GLU A 146 5.76 15.00 -7.81
C GLU A 146 6.62 16.11 -7.17
N LEU A 147 6.33 16.49 -5.93
CA LEU A 147 7.11 17.48 -5.19
C LEU A 147 8.53 16.98 -4.93
N ASN A 148 8.68 15.72 -4.55
CA ASN A 148 9.99 15.11 -4.32
C ASN A 148 10.81 15.10 -5.63
N GLN A 149 10.21 14.71 -6.76
CA GLN A 149 10.87 14.74 -8.06
C GLN A 149 11.37 16.14 -8.44
N GLN A 150 10.60 17.18 -8.14
CA GLN A 150 11.04 18.57 -8.32
C GLN A 150 12.25 18.90 -7.42
N GLY A 151 12.22 18.44 -6.17
CA GLY A 151 13.32 18.62 -5.22
C GLY A 151 14.62 17.95 -5.65
N LEU A 152 14.54 16.76 -6.22
CA LEU A 152 15.70 16.01 -6.74
C LEU A 152 16.43 16.75 -7.86
N ARG A 153 15.75 17.61 -8.62
CA ARG A 153 16.35 18.46 -9.67
C ARG A 153 17.06 19.70 -9.14
N SER A 154 16.96 19.97 -7.84
CA SER A 154 17.59 21.14 -7.24
C SER A 154 19.12 21.06 -7.32
N ARG A 155 19.78 22.16 -7.66
CA ARG A 155 21.25 22.27 -7.61
C ARG A 155 21.82 22.06 -6.19
N ARG A 156 20.99 22.18 -5.18
CA ARG A 156 21.36 21.97 -3.77
C ARG A 156 21.04 20.57 -3.28
N HIS A 157 20.42 19.72 -4.12
CA HIS A 157 20.16 18.34 -3.74
C HIS A 157 21.46 17.64 -3.33
N ARG A 158 21.39 16.89 -2.25
CA ARG A 158 22.44 16.00 -1.77
C ARG A 158 21.83 14.63 -1.52
N GLN A 159 22.65 13.63 -1.51
CA GLN A 159 22.24 12.29 -1.16
C GLN A 159 21.55 12.28 0.20
N GLY A 160 20.38 11.64 0.29
CA GLY A 160 19.67 11.40 1.54
C GLY A 160 20.26 10.23 2.32
N VAL A 161 19.78 10.05 3.54
CA VAL A 161 20.09 8.90 4.38
C VAL A 161 18.78 8.18 4.67
N LEU A 162 18.74 6.88 4.43
CA LEU A 162 17.58 6.06 4.79
C LEU A 162 17.60 5.79 6.29
N MET A 163 16.44 5.88 6.91
CA MET A 163 16.23 5.53 8.31
C MET A 163 15.97 4.02 8.42
N PRO A 164 16.17 3.40 9.59
CA PRO A 164 15.89 1.96 9.77
C PRO A 164 14.47 1.54 9.38
N GLN A 165 13.49 2.45 9.50
CA GLN A 165 12.11 2.22 9.11
C GLN A 165 11.93 2.11 7.58
N GLU A 166 12.91 2.57 6.80
CA GLU A 166 12.92 2.56 5.34
C GLU A 166 13.70 1.36 4.77
N GLU A 167 13.89 0.31 5.57
CA GLU A 167 14.58 -0.92 5.15
C GLU A 167 14.03 -1.50 3.84
N PRO A 168 12.70 -1.57 3.59
CA PRO A 168 12.18 -2.07 2.31
C PRO A 168 12.61 -1.22 1.11
N LEU A 169 12.84 0.08 1.31
CA LEU A 169 13.37 0.96 0.25
C LEU A 169 14.85 0.66 0.00
N HIS A 170 15.62 0.38 1.05
CA HIS A 170 17.01 -0.07 0.91
C HIS A 170 17.09 -1.41 0.15
N GLU A 171 16.26 -2.38 0.51
CA GLU A 171 16.16 -3.67 -0.19
C GLU A 171 15.83 -3.49 -1.68
N PHE A 172 14.93 -2.56 -2.01
CA PHE A 172 14.62 -2.23 -3.40
C PHE A 172 15.83 -1.64 -4.14
N HIS A 173 16.58 -0.72 -3.51
CA HIS A 173 17.79 -0.15 -4.10
C HIS A 173 18.85 -1.23 -4.34
N GLU A 174 19.05 -2.15 -3.40
CA GLU A 174 19.97 -3.29 -3.56
C GLU A 174 19.53 -4.22 -4.69
N TRP A 175 18.23 -4.52 -4.78
CA TRP A 175 17.68 -5.31 -5.87
C TRP A 175 17.92 -4.64 -7.23
N LEU A 176 17.66 -3.34 -7.33
CA LEU A 176 17.87 -2.56 -8.55
C LEU A 176 19.35 -2.52 -8.93
N HIS A 177 20.23 -2.25 -7.97
CA HIS A 177 21.69 -2.23 -8.19
C HIS A 177 22.20 -3.55 -8.76
N ARG A 178 21.80 -4.68 -8.17
CA ARG A 178 22.17 -6.00 -8.68
C ARG A 178 21.72 -6.21 -10.13
N ARG A 179 20.55 -5.72 -10.53
CA ARG A 179 20.04 -5.83 -11.91
C ARG A 179 20.81 -4.96 -12.88
N LEU A 180 21.19 -3.75 -12.48
CA LEU A 180 21.95 -2.83 -13.33
C LEU A 180 23.41 -3.25 -13.51
N VAL A 181 24.02 -3.87 -12.52
CA VAL A 181 25.42 -4.34 -12.60
C VAL A 181 25.53 -5.67 -13.36
N ALA A 182 24.47 -6.49 -13.34
CA ALA A 182 24.42 -7.79 -14.05
C ALA A 182 24.03 -7.66 -15.54
N ALA A 183 23.60 -6.47 -15.98
CA ALA A 183 23.21 -6.18 -17.37
C ALA A 183 24.39 -5.64 -18.18
#